data_91198d51bff1b8b0c9ee49da63103b82
#
_entry.id   91198d51bff1b8b0c9ee49da63103b82
#
_cell.length_a   1.000
_cell.length_b   1.000
_cell.length_c   1.000
_cell.angle_alpha   90.00
_cell.angle_beta   90.00
_cell.angle_gamma   90.00
#
_symmetry.space_group_name_H-M   'P 1'
#
loop_
_entity.id
_entity.type
_entity.pdbx_description
1 polymer ?
#
loop_
_entity_poly.entity_id
_entity_poly.type
_entity_poly.pdbx_seq_one_letter_code
_entity_poly.pdbx_strand_id
1 'polypeptide(L)'
;MQYIDIANQGVKSLSPYQAGKPIEELERELGISDIVKLASNENPFGFPESAKQAIRNQLDNLTRYPDANGFELKQAIAKKFGIQPNQITLGNGSNDLLELFAHTFAGEGDEVIYSQYAFIVYPLVSKAINAVAKEIPAKNWGHDLAGFLTELSHKTKLIFIANPNNPTGNFLTEQELDAFLAKVPESVIVVLDEAYTEFTLPEERVDSFGLLKKYPNLIISRSLSKAYGLAGLRIGYAVSNPEIADLLNRVRQPFNCNSLALTSAIAVMSEPIPISRPSLLGGACVKMMLN
;
A
#
# COMPACT_ATOMS: atom_id res chain seq x y z
N MET A 1 29.46 -26.00 -1.51
CA MET A 1 28.11 -25.55 -1.91
C MET A 1 27.81 -24.26 -1.16
N GLN A 2 27.49 -23.20 -1.86
CA GLN A 2 27.03 -21.95 -1.24
C GLN A 2 25.51 -21.93 -1.27
N TYR A 3 24.87 -21.46 -0.20
CA TYR A 3 23.39 -21.42 -0.16
C TYR A 3 22.76 -20.52 -1.23
N ILE A 4 23.50 -19.50 -1.68
CA ILE A 4 23.08 -18.65 -2.81
C ILE A 4 22.84 -19.46 -4.10
N ASP A 5 23.56 -20.59 -4.29
CA ASP A 5 23.44 -21.40 -5.51
C ASP A 5 22.06 -22.06 -5.64
N ILE A 6 21.44 -22.38 -4.49
CA ILE A 6 20.12 -23.03 -4.42
C ILE A 6 18.96 -22.05 -4.19
N ALA A 7 19.25 -20.77 -4.04
CA ALA A 7 18.21 -19.75 -3.90
C ALA A 7 17.49 -19.51 -5.24
N ASN A 8 16.24 -19.05 -5.15
CA ASN A 8 15.47 -18.56 -6.29
C ASN A 8 16.26 -17.51 -7.08
N GLN A 9 16.24 -17.57 -8.40
CA GLN A 9 17.08 -16.73 -9.27
C GLN A 9 16.87 -15.24 -9.03
N GLY A 10 15.61 -14.81 -8.87
CA GLY A 10 15.28 -13.41 -8.58
C GLY A 10 15.86 -12.95 -7.25
N VAL A 11 15.85 -13.82 -6.23
CA VAL A 11 16.38 -13.50 -4.89
C VAL A 11 17.89 -13.27 -4.91
N LYS A 12 18.64 -13.97 -5.77
CA LYS A 12 20.10 -13.79 -5.89
C LYS A 12 20.51 -12.36 -6.26
N SER A 13 19.63 -11.63 -6.93
CA SER A 13 19.86 -10.24 -7.34
C SER A 13 19.43 -9.21 -6.32
N LEU A 14 18.79 -9.63 -5.23
CA LEU A 14 18.28 -8.73 -4.20
C LEU A 14 19.30 -8.49 -3.09
N SER A 15 19.28 -7.28 -2.54
CA SER A 15 19.95 -6.94 -1.29
C SER A 15 18.89 -6.72 -0.20
N PRO A 16 19.21 -7.03 1.08
CA PRO A 16 18.32 -6.71 2.18
C PRO A 16 17.94 -5.22 2.18
N TYR A 17 16.66 -4.94 2.36
CA TYR A 17 16.20 -3.55 2.49
C TYR A 17 16.81 -2.92 3.74
N GLN A 18 17.45 -1.76 3.57
CA GLN A 18 17.97 -0.98 4.67
C GLN A 18 16.93 0.06 5.08
N ALA A 19 16.26 -0.21 6.19
CA ALA A 19 15.36 0.79 6.79
C ALA A 19 16.15 1.98 7.35
N GLY A 20 15.47 3.13 7.48
CA GLY A 20 16.04 4.26 8.23
C GLY A 20 16.38 3.85 9.66
N LYS A 21 17.48 4.36 10.22
CA LYS A 21 17.93 4.04 11.59
C LYS A 21 16.85 4.35 12.62
N PRO A 22 16.62 3.47 13.61
CA PRO A 22 15.83 3.80 14.79
C PRO A 22 16.44 4.99 15.56
N ILE A 23 15.60 5.78 16.20
CA ILE A 23 16.05 6.95 17.01
C ILE A 23 17.02 6.47 18.09
N GLU A 24 16.67 5.40 18.79
CA GLU A 24 17.44 4.86 19.92
C GLU A 24 18.83 4.34 19.49
N GLU A 25 18.97 3.89 18.25
CA GLU A 25 20.27 3.48 17.69
C GLU A 25 21.14 4.70 17.45
N LEU A 26 20.57 5.74 16.86
CA LEU A 26 21.29 6.98 16.57
C LEU A 26 21.69 7.73 17.86
N GLU A 27 20.81 7.75 18.88
CA GLU A 27 21.11 8.27 20.22
C GLU A 27 22.30 7.57 20.86
N ARG A 28 22.35 6.23 20.79
CA ARG A 28 23.47 5.45 21.33
C ARG A 28 24.78 5.69 20.59
N GLU A 29 24.72 5.85 19.26
CA GLU A 29 25.93 6.06 18.45
C GLU A 29 26.52 7.45 18.63
N LEU A 30 25.67 8.47 18.72
CA LEU A 30 26.11 9.87 18.72
C LEU A 30 26.13 10.50 20.10
N GLY A 31 25.56 9.85 21.11
CA GLY A 31 25.46 10.38 22.47
C GLY A 31 24.59 11.64 22.57
N ILE A 32 23.62 11.82 21.70
CA ILE A 32 22.68 12.93 21.64
C ILE A 32 21.27 12.49 22.01
N SER A 33 20.46 13.41 22.48
CA SER A 33 19.02 13.26 22.74
C SER A 33 18.22 14.24 21.86
N ASP A 34 16.91 14.15 21.89
CA ASP A 34 16.01 15.04 21.16
C ASP A 34 16.15 14.96 19.61
N ILE A 35 16.32 13.75 19.08
CA ILE A 35 16.42 13.50 17.65
C ILE A 35 15.05 13.66 17.00
N VAL A 36 14.97 14.50 15.96
CA VAL A 36 13.79 14.60 15.09
C VAL A 36 13.95 13.63 13.91
N LYS A 37 13.17 12.55 13.89
CA LYS A 37 13.16 11.59 12.78
C LYS A 37 12.22 12.09 11.67
N LEU A 38 12.80 12.42 10.51
CA LEU A 38 12.06 12.81 9.31
C LEU A 38 12.00 11.70 8.25
N ALA A 39 12.53 10.52 8.58
CA ALA A 39 12.50 9.33 7.72
C ALA A 39 11.25 8.48 7.98
N SER A 40 10.95 7.54 7.02
CA SER A 40 9.87 6.55 7.08
C SER A 40 8.45 7.11 6.92
N ASN A 41 8.27 8.40 6.71
CA ASN A 41 6.95 9.05 6.53
C ASN A 41 5.95 8.64 7.63
N GLU A 42 6.41 8.67 8.89
CA GLU A 42 5.59 8.39 10.07
C GLU A 42 4.71 9.59 10.40
N ASN A 43 3.54 9.34 11.01
CA ASN A 43 2.63 10.41 11.41
C ASN A 43 3.10 11.06 12.73
N PRO A 44 3.56 12.32 12.73
CA PRO A 44 4.05 12.98 13.93
C PRO A 44 2.94 13.36 14.93
N PHE A 45 1.67 13.30 14.51
CA PHE A 45 0.52 13.64 15.36
C PHE A 45 -0.01 12.44 16.15
N GLY A 46 0.61 11.26 15.98
CA GLY A 46 0.18 10.03 16.66
C GLY A 46 -1.10 9.44 16.05
N PHE A 47 -1.91 8.78 16.89
CA PHE A 47 -3.16 8.15 16.49
C PHE A 47 -4.27 8.41 17.52
N PRO A 48 -5.57 8.27 17.15
CA PRO A 48 -6.71 8.66 17.97
C PRO A 48 -6.79 7.93 19.32
N GLU A 49 -7.35 8.60 20.34
CA GLU A 49 -7.52 8.01 21.66
C GLU A 49 -8.50 6.82 21.64
N SER A 50 -9.50 6.85 20.77
CA SER A 50 -10.38 5.70 20.52
C SER A 50 -9.63 4.43 20.15
N ALA A 51 -8.63 4.54 19.27
CA ALA A 51 -7.78 3.42 18.91
C ALA A 51 -6.90 2.96 20.06
N LYS A 52 -6.36 3.88 20.87
CA LYS A 52 -5.62 3.52 22.11
C LYS A 52 -6.50 2.78 23.10
N GLN A 53 -7.74 3.24 23.28
CA GLN A 53 -8.69 2.56 24.17
C GLN A 53 -9.07 1.18 23.66
N ALA A 54 -9.27 1.03 22.33
CA ALA A 54 -9.53 -0.26 21.70
C ALA A 54 -8.38 -1.24 21.94
N ILE A 55 -7.11 -0.78 21.84
CA ILE A 55 -5.93 -1.59 22.17
C ILE A 55 -5.97 -2.04 23.64
N ARG A 56 -6.17 -1.12 24.59
CA ARG A 56 -6.22 -1.45 26.03
C ARG A 56 -7.26 -2.52 26.32
N ASN A 57 -8.44 -2.41 25.71
CA ASN A 57 -9.54 -3.36 25.90
C ASN A 57 -9.24 -4.75 25.31
N GLN A 58 -8.30 -4.84 24.38
CA GLN A 58 -7.96 -6.10 23.68
C GLN A 58 -6.80 -6.86 24.34
N LEU A 59 -6.03 -6.23 25.24
CA LEU A 59 -4.78 -6.82 25.77
C LEU A 59 -5.01 -8.18 26.44
N ASP A 60 -6.08 -8.33 27.22
CA ASP A 60 -6.38 -9.57 27.95
C ASP A 60 -6.82 -10.73 27.01
N ASN A 61 -7.10 -10.45 25.75
CA ASN A 61 -7.55 -11.44 24.76
C ASN A 61 -6.42 -11.95 23.82
N LEU A 62 -5.19 -11.48 24.00
CA LEU A 62 -4.07 -11.78 23.10
C LEU A 62 -3.61 -13.25 23.11
N THR A 63 -4.12 -14.06 24.03
CA THR A 63 -3.86 -15.51 24.04
C THR A 63 -4.64 -16.26 22.95
N ARG A 64 -5.55 -15.60 22.25
CA ARG A 64 -6.37 -16.17 21.18
C ARG A 64 -5.95 -15.61 19.82
N TYR A 65 -6.09 -16.41 18.78
CA TYR A 65 -5.95 -15.94 17.42
C TYR A 65 -6.96 -14.84 17.09
N PRO A 66 -6.60 -13.85 16.24
CA PRO A 66 -7.54 -12.85 15.75
C PRO A 66 -8.63 -13.49 14.84
N ASP A 67 -9.66 -12.70 14.51
CA ASP A 67 -10.57 -13.08 13.45
C ASP A 67 -9.84 -13.16 12.11
N ALA A 68 -9.72 -14.36 11.55
CA ALA A 68 -9.03 -14.60 10.29
C ALA A 68 -9.64 -13.83 9.11
N ASN A 69 -10.95 -13.57 9.13
CA ASN A 69 -11.66 -12.84 8.10
C ASN A 69 -11.66 -11.33 8.32
N GLY A 70 -11.45 -10.87 9.56
CA GLY A 70 -11.58 -9.46 9.95
C GLY A 70 -12.99 -8.92 9.65
N PHE A 71 -14.03 -9.69 9.99
CA PHE A 71 -15.43 -9.39 9.64
C PHE A 71 -15.84 -7.97 10.03
N GLU A 72 -15.64 -7.59 11.29
CA GLU A 72 -16.01 -6.28 11.81
C GLU A 72 -15.29 -5.13 11.07
N LEU A 73 -14.00 -5.30 10.79
CA LEU A 73 -13.22 -4.30 10.05
C LEU A 73 -13.71 -4.17 8.60
N LYS A 74 -14.00 -5.28 7.93
CA LYS A 74 -14.57 -5.24 6.58
C LYS A 74 -15.93 -4.54 6.56
N GLN A 75 -16.78 -4.76 7.55
CA GLN A 75 -18.05 -4.04 7.68
C GLN A 75 -17.84 -2.53 7.89
N ALA A 76 -16.88 -2.15 8.75
CA ALA A 76 -16.58 -0.74 9.00
C ALA A 76 -16.06 -0.03 7.73
N ILE A 77 -15.14 -0.67 6.99
CA ILE A 77 -14.61 -0.16 5.71
C ILE A 77 -15.74 -0.07 4.68
N ALA A 78 -16.53 -1.13 4.52
CA ALA A 78 -17.65 -1.19 3.58
C ALA A 78 -18.66 -0.06 3.82
N LYS A 79 -19.03 0.15 5.08
CA LYS A 79 -19.92 1.24 5.49
C LYS A 79 -19.35 2.62 5.19
N LYS A 80 -18.04 2.83 5.49
CA LYS A 80 -17.36 4.13 5.30
C LYS A 80 -17.31 4.55 3.83
N PHE A 81 -17.08 3.62 2.93
CA PHE A 81 -16.82 3.89 1.52
C PHE A 81 -17.97 3.47 0.58
N GLY A 82 -19.06 2.93 1.10
CA GLY A 82 -20.21 2.51 0.29
C GLY A 82 -19.90 1.35 -0.67
N ILE A 83 -19.05 0.42 -0.24
CA ILE A 83 -18.64 -0.78 -0.99
C ILE A 83 -19.13 -2.06 -0.29
N GLN A 84 -18.91 -3.22 -0.92
CA GLN A 84 -19.31 -4.49 -0.34
C GLN A 84 -18.16 -5.16 0.44
N PRO A 85 -18.42 -5.84 1.57
CA PRO A 85 -17.37 -6.51 2.35
C PRO A 85 -16.60 -7.59 1.57
N ASN A 86 -17.23 -8.23 0.58
CA ASN A 86 -16.59 -9.24 -0.28
C ASN A 86 -15.62 -8.65 -1.32
N GLN A 87 -15.55 -7.33 -1.43
CA GLN A 87 -14.56 -6.62 -2.25
C GLN A 87 -13.25 -6.36 -1.50
N ILE A 88 -13.20 -6.67 -0.19
CA ILE A 88 -12.12 -6.25 0.71
C ILE A 88 -11.19 -7.40 1.03
N THR A 89 -9.89 -7.17 0.84
CA THR A 89 -8.81 -8.05 1.32
C THR A 89 -7.97 -7.28 2.35
N LEU A 90 -7.73 -7.89 3.52
CA LEU A 90 -6.95 -7.31 4.60
C LEU A 90 -5.49 -7.76 4.51
N GLY A 91 -4.56 -6.87 4.85
CA GLY A 91 -3.12 -7.14 4.84
C GLY A 91 -2.41 -6.63 6.10
N ASN A 92 -1.29 -7.26 6.43
CA ASN A 92 -0.36 -6.84 7.49
C ASN A 92 0.44 -5.60 7.04
N GLY A 93 -0.28 -4.50 6.81
CA GLY A 93 0.17 -3.32 6.08
C GLY A 93 0.03 -3.47 4.57
N SER A 94 0.23 -2.37 3.82
CA SER A 94 0.16 -2.41 2.35
C SER A 94 1.27 -3.26 1.72
N ASN A 95 2.43 -3.40 2.35
CA ASN A 95 3.52 -4.23 1.82
C ASN A 95 3.10 -5.70 1.67
N ASP A 96 2.40 -6.26 2.67
CA ASP A 96 1.83 -7.61 2.62
C ASP A 96 0.85 -7.75 1.43
N LEU A 97 0.05 -6.72 1.18
CA LEU A 97 -0.86 -6.69 0.02
C LEU A 97 -0.11 -6.66 -1.32
N LEU A 98 0.95 -5.85 -1.43
CA LEU A 98 1.75 -5.76 -2.66
C LEU A 98 2.40 -7.12 -3.00
N GLU A 99 2.92 -7.80 -1.98
CA GLU A 99 3.46 -9.16 -2.12
C GLU A 99 2.36 -10.15 -2.53
N LEU A 100 1.19 -10.06 -1.89
CA LEU A 100 0.02 -10.88 -2.21
C LEU A 100 -0.44 -10.69 -3.66
N PHE A 101 -0.48 -9.45 -4.18
CA PHE A 101 -0.83 -9.17 -5.57
C PHE A 101 0.18 -9.80 -6.53
N ALA A 102 1.48 -9.67 -6.25
CA ALA A 102 2.53 -10.23 -7.07
C ALA A 102 2.43 -11.77 -7.13
N HIS A 103 2.29 -12.42 -5.98
CA HIS A 103 2.16 -13.89 -5.91
C HIS A 103 0.86 -14.43 -6.50
N THR A 104 -0.22 -13.63 -6.52
CA THR A 104 -1.51 -14.07 -7.06
C THR A 104 -1.57 -13.97 -8.58
N PHE A 105 -0.99 -12.92 -9.17
CA PHE A 105 -1.22 -12.57 -10.57
C PHE A 105 0.01 -12.66 -11.48
N ALA A 106 1.22 -12.82 -10.93
CA ALA A 106 2.43 -12.95 -11.73
C ALA A 106 3.34 -14.07 -11.23
N GLY A 107 4.21 -14.55 -12.10
CA GLY A 107 5.18 -15.60 -11.83
C GLY A 107 6.38 -15.49 -12.73
N GLU A 108 7.15 -16.60 -12.83
CA GLU A 108 8.37 -16.65 -13.64
C GLU A 108 8.09 -16.35 -15.11
N GLY A 109 8.77 -15.33 -15.63
CA GLY A 109 8.67 -14.91 -17.03
C GLY A 109 7.49 -13.98 -17.34
N ASP A 110 6.55 -13.76 -16.40
CA ASP A 110 5.54 -12.72 -16.53
C ASP A 110 6.16 -11.33 -16.30
N GLU A 111 5.55 -10.31 -16.88
CA GLU A 111 6.03 -8.94 -16.77
C GLU A 111 5.25 -8.14 -15.75
N VAL A 112 5.97 -7.40 -14.91
CA VAL A 112 5.44 -6.46 -13.92
C VAL A 112 5.98 -5.07 -14.24
N ILE A 113 5.09 -4.11 -14.47
CA ILE A 113 5.42 -2.73 -14.85
C ILE A 113 5.28 -1.81 -13.64
N TYR A 114 6.25 -0.94 -13.44
CA TYR A 114 6.22 0.15 -12.45
C TYR A 114 7.11 1.31 -12.92
N SER A 115 6.97 2.47 -12.29
CA SER A 115 7.74 3.67 -12.64
C SER A 115 9.12 3.67 -12.00
N GLN A 116 10.11 4.26 -12.67
CA GLN A 116 11.34 4.74 -12.05
C GLN A 116 10.98 5.65 -10.85
N TYR A 117 11.78 5.66 -9.81
CA TYR A 117 11.49 6.39 -8.56
C TYR A 117 10.14 6.00 -7.91
N ALA A 118 9.70 4.75 -8.11
CA ALA A 118 8.56 4.21 -7.41
C ALA A 118 8.95 3.61 -6.06
N PHE A 119 7.94 3.21 -5.29
CA PHE A 119 8.15 2.57 -4.00
C PHE A 119 8.96 1.28 -4.15
N ILE A 120 10.02 1.15 -3.35
CA ILE A 120 11.02 0.08 -3.46
C ILE A 120 10.44 -1.34 -3.39
N VAL A 121 9.28 -1.52 -2.80
CA VAL A 121 8.64 -2.84 -2.67
C VAL A 121 8.23 -3.39 -4.04
N TYR A 122 7.87 -2.56 -5.01
CA TYR A 122 7.46 -3.06 -6.34
C TYR A 122 8.57 -3.87 -7.05
N PRO A 123 9.80 -3.34 -7.24
CA PRO A 123 10.88 -4.14 -7.78
C PRO A 123 11.25 -5.34 -6.91
N LEU A 124 11.18 -5.22 -5.57
CA LEU A 124 11.51 -6.32 -4.66
C LEU A 124 10.57 -7.51 -4.85
N VAL A 125 9.25 -7.28 -4.80
CA VAL A 125 8.26 -8.37 -4.95
C VAL A 125 8.29 -8.97 -6.34
N SER A 126 8.47 -8.13 -7.39
CA SER A 126 8.56 -8.61 -8.78
C SER A 126 9.74 -9.55 -8.99
N LYS A 127 10.91 -9.18 -8.47
CA LYS A 127 12.11 -10.03 -8.56
C LYS A 127 11.99 -11.28 -7.68
N ALA A 128 11.41 -11.18 -6.48
CA ALA A 128 11.27 -12.31 -5.57
C ALA A 128 10.49 -13.49 -6.18
N ILE A 129 9.52 -13.21 -7.06
CA ILE A 129 8.72 -14.21 -7.77
C ILE A 129 9.28 -14.61 -9.15
N ASN A 130 10.50 -14.19 -9.51
CA ASN A 130 11.12 -14.37 -10.84
C ASN A 130 10.36 -13.70 -12.00
N ALA A 131 9.52 -12.70 -11.74
CA ALA A 131 8.89 -11.93 -12.80
C ALA A 131 9.92 -10.97 -13.46
N VAL A 132 9.67 -10.63 -14.71
CA VAL A 132 10.43 -9.62 -15.44
C VAL A 132 9.96 -8.24 -14.98
N ALA A 133 10.80 -7.57 -14.22
CA ALA A 133 10.53 -6.23 -13.71
C ALA A 133 10.82 -5.19 -14.81
N LYS A 134 9.77 -4.50 -15.30
CA LYS A 134 9.86 -3.42 -16.29
C LYS A 134 9.75 -2.07 -15.60
N GLU A 135 10.88 -1.42 -15.41
CA GLU A 135 10.97 -0.08 -14.86
C GLU A 135 10.82 0.96 -15.99
N ILE A 136 9.76 1.75 -15.94
CA ILE A 136 9.49 2.80 -16.93
C ILE A 136 10.18 4.10 -16.50
N PRO A 137 10.98 4.74 -17.34
CA PRO A 137 11.61 6.02 -17.03
C PRO A 137 10.59 7.06 -16.58
N ALA A 138 10.91 7.80 -15.52
CA ALA A 138 10.02 8.82 -14.99
C ALA A 138 9.97 10.04 -15.93
N LYS A 139 8.77 10.63 -16.04
CA LYS A 139 8.57 11.89 -16.73
C LYS A 139 8.28 13.00 -15.72
N ASN A 140 9.15 14.01 -15.65
CA ASN A 140 9.02 15.08 -14.66
C ASN A 140 8.89 14.56 -13.21
N TRP A 141 9.67 13.53 -12.85
CA TRP A 141 9.65 12.84 -11.55
C TRP A 141 8.34 12.07 -11.25
N GLY A 142 7.38 12.08 -12.17
CA GLY A 142 6.10 11.36 -12.07
C GLY A 142 6.03 10.15 -12.97
N HIS A 143 4.85 9.54 -13.02
CA HIS A 143 4.58 8.40 -13.88
C HIS A 143 4.45 8.80 -15.35
N ASP A 144 5.12 8.09 -16.26
CA ASP A 144 4.88 8.17 -17.69
C ASP A 144 3.86 7.10 -18.11
N LEU A 145 2.57 7.43 -18.01
CA LEU A 145 1.50 6.50 -18.37
C LEU A 145 1.52 6.10 -19.85
N ALA A 146 2.03 6.95 -20.73
CA ALA A 146 2.19 6.61 -22.14
C ALA A 146 3.32 5.56 -22.34
N GLY A 147 4.41 5.73 -21.60
CA GLY A 147 5.48 4.74 -21.53
C GLY A 147 5.01 3.39 -21.01
N PHE A 148 4.14 3.37 -19.98
CA PHE A 148 3.52 2.14 -19.48
C PHE A 148 2.74 1.41 -20.57
N LEU A 149 1.91 2.13 -21.35
CA LEU A 149 1.13 1.56 -22.43
C LEU A 149 2.00 1.02 -23.58
N THR A 150 3.12 1.67 -23.87
CA THR A 150 4.07 1.24 -24.91
C THR A 150 4.76 -0.08 -24.56
N GLU A 151 5.01 -0.30 -23.25
CA GLU A 151 5.70 -1.48 -22.73
C GLU A 151 4.76 -2.69 -22.47
N LEU A 152 3.45 -2.52 -22.66
CA LEU A 152 2.49 -3.63 -22.54
C LEU A 152 2.79 -4.73 -23.58
N SER A 153 2.77 -5.97 -23.13
CA SER A 153 2.88 -7.16 -23.97
C SER A 153 1.89 -8.24 -23.53
N HIS A 154 1.83 -9.34 -24.24
CA HIS A 154 1.03 -10.51 -23.85
C HIS A 154 1.50 -11.18 -22.53
N LYS A 155 2.72 -10.86 -22.09
CA LYS A 155 3.30 -11.34 -20.82
C LYS A 155 3.02 -10.41 -19.65
N THR A 156 2.56 -9.19 -19.90
CA THR A 156 2.26 -8.23 -18.83
C THR A 156 1.07 -8.74 -18.02
N LYS A 157 1.24 -8.87 -16.71
CA LYS A 157 0.21 -9.33 -15.75
C LYS A 157 -0.15 -8.28 -14.73
N LEU A 158 0.79 -7.42 -14.35
CA LEU A 158 0.62 -6.53 -13.22
C LEU A 158 1.27 -5.18 -13.49
N ILE A 159 0.57 -4.11 -13.10
CA ILE A 159 1.07 -2.74 -13.13
C ILE A 159 0.91 -2.14 -11.74
N PHE A 160 1.97 -1.55 -11.18
CA PHE A 160 1.90 -0.78 -9.93
C PHE A 160 1.97 0.72 -10.22
N ILE A 161 1.00 1.47 -9.67
CA ILE A 161 0.94 2.94 -9.72
C ILE A 161 0.70 3.46 -8.31
N ALA A 162 1.67 4.15 -7.72
CA ALA A 162 1.46 4.87 -6.47
C ALA A 162 0.84 6.25 -6.73
N ASN A 163 -0.26 6.58 -6.08
CA ASN A 163 -0.92 7.87 -6.28
C ASN A 163 -1.52 8.43 -4.97
N PRO A 164 -0.87 9.42 -4.34
CA PRO A 164 0.41 10.08 -4.70
C PRO A 164 1.63 9.16 -4.69
N ASN A 165 2.63 9.47 -5.52
CA ASN A 165 3.83 8.66 -5.62
C ASN A 165 4.78 8.87 -4.43
N ASN A 166 5.36 7.81 -3.92
CA ASN A 166 6.45 7.79 -2.95
C ASN A 166 7.74 7.35 -3.69
N PRO A 167 8.83 8.17 -3.74
CA PRO A 167 9.11 9.31 -2.87
C PRO A 167 8.84 10.70 -3.48
N THR A 168 8.42 10.82 -4.72
CA THR A 168 8.46 12.10 -5.46
C THR A 168 7.32 13.06 -5.16
N GLY A 169 6.23 12.57 -4.53
CA GLY A 169 5.06 13.38 -4.19
C GLY A 169 4.19 13.81 -5.38
N ASN A 170 4.53 13.40 -6.59
CA ASN A 170 3.69 13.65 -7.75
C ASN A 170 2.41 12.83 -7.66
N PHE A 171 1.32 13.35 -8.21
CA PHE A 171 0.08 12.59 -8.31
C PHE A 171 -0.57 12.77 -9.68
N LEU A 172 -1.37 11.78 -10.04
CA LEU A 172 -2.17 11.74 -11.25
C LEU A 172 -3.59 12.18 -10.93
N THR A 173 -4.18 12.90 -11.84
CA THR A 173 -5.60 13.28 -11.78
C THR A 173 -6.49 12.07 -12.12
N GLU A 174 -7.76 12.14 -11.73
CA GLU A 174 -8.76 11.13 -12.10
C GLU A 174 -8.88 10.98 -13.62
N GLN A 175 -8.84 12.08 -14.35
CA GLN A 175 -8.92 12.09 -15.81
C GLN A 175 -7.72 11.36 -16.46
N GLU A 176 -6.51 11.56 -15.94
CA GLU A 176 -5.31 10.85 -16.43
C GLU A 176 -5.39 9.35 -16.17
N LEU A 177 -5.83 8.97 -14.95
CA LEU A 177 -6.02 7.57 -14.58
C LEU A 177 -7.13 6.91 -15.41
N ASP A 178 -8.27 7.57 -15.60
CA ASP A 178 -9.37 7.06 -16.42
C ASP A 178 -8.93 6.82 -17.87
N ALA A 179 -8.24 7.80 -18.47
CA ALA A 179 -7.73 7.69 -19.83
C ALA A 179 -6.67 6.60 -20.00
N PHE A 180 -5.90 6.32 -18.97
CA PHE A 180 -4.93 5.22 -18.93
C PHE A 180 -5.63 3.87 -18.79
N LEU A 181 -6.48 3.70 -17.78
CA LEU A 181 -7.19 2.47 -17.47
C LEU A 181 -8.05 2.00 -18.65
N ALA A 182 -8.67 2.92 -19.38
CA ALA A 182 -9.44 2.61 -20.59
C ALA A 182 -8.63 1.94 -21.73
N LYS A 183 -7.29 2.02 -21.67
CA LYS A 183 -6.38 1.43 -22.67
C LYS A 183 -5.67 0.18 -22.19
N VAL A 184 -5.74 -0.12 -20.89
CA VAL A 184 -5.12 -1.33 -20.32
C VAL A 184 -6.06 -2.51 -20.55
N PRO A 185 -5.58 -3.64 -21.13
CA PRO A 185 -6.39 -4.84 -21.28
C PRO A 185 -6.89 -5.38 -19.92
N GLU A 186 -8.11 -5.91 -19.89
CA GLU A 186 -8.67 -6.49 -18.65
C GLU A 186 -7.86 -7.69 -18.11
N SER A 187 -7.04 -8.31 -18.96
CA SER A 187 -6.12 -9.39 -18.57
C SER A 187 -4.90 -8.91 -17.77
N VAL A 188 -4.73 -7.60 -17.60
CA VAL A 188 -3.63 -6.97 -16.86
C VAL A 188 -4.21 -6.32 -15.61
N ILE A 189 -3.78 -6.75 -14.44
CA ILE A 189 -4.19 -6.17 -13.17
C ILE A 189 -3.46 -4.84 -12.95
N VAL A 190 -4.19 -3.80 -12.61
CA VAL A 190 -3.63 -2.51 -12.22
C VAL A 190 -3.83 -2.29 -10.72
N VAL A 191 -2.74 -2.10 -10.00
CA VAL A 191 -2.75 -1.74 -8.58
C VAL A 191 -2.54 -0.24 -8.44
N LEU A 192 -3.56 0.45 -7.97
CA LEU A 192 -3.48 1.84 -7.55
C LEU A 192 -3.17 1.88 -6.05
N ASP A 193 -1.90 2.18 -5.72
CA ASP A 193 -1.45 2.27 -4.33
C ASP A 193 -1.69 3.67 -3.78
N GLU A 194 -2.71 3.78 -2.96
CA GLU A 194 -3.21 5.01 -2.37
C GLU A 194 -2.76 5.18 -0.90
N ALA A 195 -1.54 4.75 -0.55
CA ALA A 195 -1.04 4.87 0.82
C ALA A 195 -1.02 6.32 1.35
N TYR A 196 -1.08 7.31 0.48
CA TYR A 196 -0.99 8.73 0.81
C TYR A 196 -2.21 9.56 0.35
N THR A 197 -3.28 8.94 -0.11
CA THR A 197 -4.44 9.64 -0.67
C THR A 197 -5.11 10.62 0.30
N GLU A 198 -5.05 10.35 1.60
CA GLU A 198 -5.62 11.22 2.62
C GLU A 198 -4.89 12.57 2.74
N PHE A 199 -3.66 12.69 2.22
CA PHE A 199 -2.88 13.93 2.24
C PHE A 199 -3.14 14.83 1.02
N THR A 200 -3.86 14.37 0.01
CA THR A 200 -4.32 15.22 -1.11
C THR A 200 -5.48 16.08 -0.68
N LEU A 201 -5.62 17.26 -1.32
CA LEU A 201 -6.78 18.10 -1.10
C LEU A 201 -8.07 17.36 -1.52
N PRO A 202 -9.19 17.58 -0.85
CA PRO A 202 -10.45 16.90 -1.18
C PRO A 202 -10.85 17.02 -2.66
N GLU A 203 -10.64 18.20 -3.26
CA GLU A 203 -10.94 18.53 -4.66
C GLU A 203 -9.97 17.90 -5.66
N GLU A 204 -8.77 17.51 -5.23
CA GLU A 204 -7.75 16.83 -6.04
C GLU A 204 -7.79 15.31 -5.88
N ARG A 205 -8.57 14.83 -4.93
CA ARG A 205 -8.62 13.41 -4.60
C ARG A 205 -9.38 12.64 -5.67
N VAL A 206 -8.74 11.60 -6.18
CA VAL A 206 -9.33 10.68 -7.17
C VAL A 206 -10.50 9.91 -6.54
N ASP A 207 -11.63 9.83 -7.24
CA ASP A 207 -12.70 8.86 -6.92
C ASP A 207 -12.31 7.46 -7.44
N SER A 208 -11.35 6.86 -6.75
CA SER A 208 -10.84 5.53 -7.10
C SER A 208 -11.91 4.43 -6.99
N PHE A 209 -12.92 4.60 -6.13
CA PHE A 209 -14.04 3.66 -6.03
C PHE A 209 -15.02 3.80 -7.20
N GLY A 210 -15.14 5.01 -7.78
CA GLY A 210 -15.83 5.23 -9.06
C GLY A 210 -15.11 4.55 -10.22
N LEU A 211 -13.79 4.69 -10.27
CA LEU A 211 -12.94 4.00 -11.26
C LEU A 211 -13.03 2.48 -11.13
N LEU A 212 -13.05 1.93 -9.90
CA LEU A 212 -13.18 0.50 -9.65
C LEU A 212 -14.48 -0.09 -10.22
N LYS A 213 -15.58 0.66 -10.20
CA LYS A 213 -16.85 0.22 -10.81
C LYS A 213 -16.77 0.13 -12.33
N LYS A 214 -15.90 0.94 -12.94
CA LYS A 214 -15.71 1.03 -14.39
C LYS A 214 -14.66 0.04 -14.92
N TYR A 215 -13.64 -0.25 -14.12
CA TYR A 215 -12.49 -1.07 -14.50
C TYR A 215 -12.36 -2.28 -13.57
N PRO A 216 -12.87 -3.47 -13.96
CA PRO A 216 -12.91 -4.64 -13.08
C PRO A 216 -11.53 -5.22 -12.72
N ASN A 217 -10.49 -4.89 -13.50
CA ASN A 217 -9.10 -5.27 -13.28
C ASN A 217 -8.31 -4.29 -12.39
N LEU A 218 -8.97 -3.28 -11.81
CA LEU A 218 -8.36 -2.35 -10.86
C LEU A 218 -8.37 -2.93 -9.45
N ILE A 219 -7.24 -2.78 -8.73
CA ILE A 219 -7.13 -2.99 -7.28
C ILE A 219 -6.72 -1.68 -6.65
N ILE A 220 -7.44 -1.24 -5.62
CA ILE A 220 -7.08 -0.08 -4.80
C ILE A 220 -6.41 -0.61 -3.54
N SER A 221 -5.15 -0.20 -3.27
CA SER A 221 -4.42 -0.55 -2.05
C SER A 221 -4.37 0.65 -1.11
N ARG A 222 -4.69 0.46 0.16
CA ARG A 222 -4.65 1.51 1.20
C ARG A 222 -3.95 1.05 2.46
N SER A 223 -3.27 1.98 3.12
CA SER A 223 -2.55 1.76 4.37
C SER A 223 -3.14 2.60 5.49
N LEU A 224 -3.25 2.04 6.70
CA LEU A 224 -3.57 2.81 7.89
C LEU A 224 -2.31 3.29 8.64
N SER A 225 -1.14 3.04 8.06
CA SER A 225 0.15 3.42 8.66
C SER A 225 0.40 4.93 8.66
N LYS A 226 -0.14 5.67 7.66
CA LYS A 226 0.21 7.07 7.40
C LYS A 226 -0.79 8.02 8.06
N ALA A 227 -1.84 8.41 7.37
CA ALA A 227 -2.83 9.37 7.87
C ALA A 227 -3.48 8.95 9.18
N TYR A 228 -3.70 7.66 9.39
CA TYR A 228 -4.34 7.12 10.59
C TYR A 228 -3.36 6.84 11.74
N GLY A 229 -2.04 6.97 11.53
CA GLY A 229 -1.03 6.84 12.57
C GLY A 229 -0.79 5.42 13.10
N LEU A 230 -1.28 4.38 12.42
CA LEU A 230 -1.20 2.99 12.89
C LEU A 230 0.02 2.22 12.33
N ALA A 231 1.12 2.91 12.03
CA ALA A 231 2.30 2.31 11.39
C ALA A 231 2.84 1.08 12.14
N GLY A 232 2.93 1.16 13.47
CA GLY A 232 3.44 0.07 14.32
C GLY A 232 2.51 -1.14 14.41
N LEU A 233 1.22 -0.99 14.10
CA LEU A 233 0.23 -2.07 14.16
C LEU A 233 0.17 -2.91 12.88
N ARG A 234 0.76 -2.42 11.78
CA ARG A 234 0.82 -3.15 10.52
C ARG A 234 -0.56 -3.54 9.99
N ILE A 235 -1.36 -2.59 9.54
CA ILE A 235 -2.68 -2.84 8.96
C ILE A 235 -2.89 -2.03 7.68
N GLY A 236 -3.39 -2.70 6.67
CA GLY A 236 -3.82 -2.14 5.39
C GLY A 236 -4.94 -2.96 4.79
N TYR A 237 -5.52 -2.47 3.72
CA TYR A 237 -6.57 -3.19 2.99
C TYR A 237 -6.51 -2.89 1.51
N ALA A 238 -7.01 -3.83 0.72
CA ALA A 238 -7.26 -3.66 -0.69
C ALA A 238 -8.76 -3.72 -0.96
N VAL A 239 -9.19 -2.99 -2.00
CA VAL A 239 -10.55 -3.06 -2.54
C VAL A 239 -10.47 -3.39 -4.02
N SER A 240 -11.20 -4.40 -4.45
CA SER A 240 -11.18 -4.90 -5.83
C SER A 240 -12.53 -5.48 -6.24
N ASN A 241 -12.62 -5.96 -7.47
CA ASN A 241 -13.71 -6.86 -7.87
C ASN A 241 -13.79 -8.06 -6.91
N PRO A 242 -14.99 -8.55 -6.55
CA PRO A 242 -15.15 -9.70 -5.64
C PRO A 242 -14.39 -10.96 -6.08
N GLU A 243 -14.28 -11.24 -7.38
CA GLU A 243 -13.53 -12.39 -7.90
C GLU A 243 -12.02 -12.24 -7.64
N ILE A 244 -11.48 -11.04 -7.81
CA ILE A 244 -10.09 -10.71 -7.47
C ILE A 244 -9.87 -10.85 -5.96
N ALA A 245 -10.77 -10.31 -5.14
CA ALA A 245 -10.69 -10.43 -3.69
C ALA A 245 -10.73 -11.90 -3.21
N ASP A 246 -11.52 -12.76 -3.86
CA ASP A 246 -11.55 -14.18 -3.56
C ASP A 246 -10.19 -14.85 -3.87
N LEU A 247 -9.61 -14.57 -5.04
CA LEU A 247 -8.28 -15.08 -5.41
C LEU A 247 -7.20 -14.65 -4.42
N LEU A 248 -7.18 -13.38 -4.04
CA LEU A 248 -6.25 -12.85 -3.03
C LEU A 248 -6.43 -13.55 -1.68
N ASN A 249 -7.67 -13.78 -1.24
CA ASN A 249 -7.93 -14.46 0.03
C ASN A 249 -7.54 -15.96 0.03
N ARG A 250 -7.37 -16.61 -1.14
CA ARG A 250 -6.84 -17.98 -1.24
C ARG A 250 -5.36 -18.07 -0.96
N VAL A 251 -4.61 -17.00 -1.27
CA VAL A 251 -3.14 -16.93 -1.11
C VAL A 251 -2.75 -16.28 0.22
N ARG A 252 -3.60 -15.40 0.73
CA ARG A 252 -3.38 -14.66 1.97
C ARG A 252 -3.10 -15.61 3.14
N GLN A 253 -2.04 -15.31 3.93
CA GLN A 253 -1.70 -16.06 5.13
C GLN A 253 -2.87 -16.02 6.14
N PRO A 254 -3.25 -17.16 6.73
CA PRO A 254 -4.23 -17.19 7.80
C PRO A 254 -3.78 -16.29 8.96
N PHE A 255 -4.71 -15.51 9.53
CA PHE A 255 -4.45 -14.62 10.67
C PHE A 255 -3.35 -13.56 10.44
N ASN A 256 -3.14 -13.13 9.19
CA ASN A 256 -2.10 -12.15 8.84
C ASN A 256 -2.25 -10.79 9.53
N CYS A 257 -3.45 -10.41 9.97
CA CYS A 257 -3.72 -9.20 10.72
C CYS A 257 -3.86 -9.51 12.22
N ASN A 258 -3.08 -8.87 13.08
CA ASN A 258 -3.14 -9.10 14.52
C ASN A 258 -4.36 -8.43 15.17
N SER A 259 -4.75 -8.92 16.36
CA SER A 259 -5.95 -8.46 17.09
C SER A 259 -5.93 -6.97 17.41
N LEU A 260 -4.76 -6.42 17.80
CA LEU A 260 -4.63 -4.99 18.12
C LEU A 260 -4.81 -4.12 16.87
N ALA A 261 -4.29 -4.59 15.74
CA ALA A 261 -4.47 -3.93 14.46
C ALA A 261 -5.93 -3.89 14.02
N LEU A 262 -6.63 -5.03 14.10
CA LEU A 262 -8.04 -5.13 13.71
C LEU A 262 -8.92 -4.19 14.56
N THR A 263 -8.80 -4.25 15.89
CA THR A 263 -9.62 -3.44 16.78
C THR A 263 -9.33 -1.94 16.66
N SER A 264 -8.06 -1.56 16.48
CA SER A 264 -7.67 -0.16 16.26
C SER A 264 -8.17 0.36 14.92
N ALA A 265 -8.09 -0.47 13.87
CA ALA A 265 -8.59 -0.13 12.54
C ALA A 265 -10.10 0.11 12.54
N ILE A 266 -10.88 -0.73 13.24
CA ILE A 266 -12.33 -0.53 13.41
C ILE A 266 -12.61 0.83 14.05
N ALA A 267 -11.87 1.18 15.11
CA ALA A 267 -12.06 2.45 15.80
C ALA A 267 -11.80 3.65 14.87
N VAL A 268 -10.66 3.67 14.16
CA VAL A 268 -10.34 4.80 13.24
C VAL A 268 -11.21 4.84 11.98
N MET A 269 -11.74 3.72 11.52
CA MET A 269 -12.68 3.72 10.39
C MET A 269 -14.01 4.37 10.74
N SER A 270 -14.40 4.34 12.01
CA SER A 270 -15.64 4.95 12.50
C SER A 270 -15.54 6.46 12.73
N GLU A 271 -14.35 7.02 12.64
CA GLU A 271 -14.08 8.44 12.87
C GLU A 271 -13.72 9.20 11.59
N PRO A 272 -13.83 10.54 11.61
CA PRO A 272 -13.20 11.37 10.60
C PRO A 272 -11.68 11.13 10.55
N ILE A 273 -11.07 11.31 9.38
CA ILE A 273 -9.62 11.18 9.24
C ILE A 273 -8.93 12.16 10.20
N PRO A 274 -7.93 11.72 11.01
CA PRO A 274 -7.31 12.54 12.05
C PRO A 274 -6.59 13.80 11.54
N ILE A 275 -6.37 13.92 10.24
CA ILE A 275 -5.74 15.09 9.62
C ILE A 275 -6.76 16.23 9.58
N SER A 276 -6.84 16.99 10.66
CA SER A 276 -7.84 18.04 10.85
C SER A 276 -7.66 19.29 9.96
N ARG A 277 -6.57 19.39 9.18
CA ARG A 277 -6.36 20.50 8.23
C ARG A 277 -5.49 20.09 7.04
N PRO A 278 -6.04 19.53 5.97
CA PRO A 278 -5.35 19.45 4.68
C PRO A 278 -4.90 20.84 4.19
N SER A 279 -5.63 21.91 4.59
CA SER A 279 -5.39 23.28 4.16
C SER A 279 -4.12 23.96 4.71
N LEU A 280 -3.54 23.47 5.82
CA LEU A 280 -2.22 23.97 6.30
C LEU A 280 -1.04 23.16 5.72
N LEU A 281 -1.33 22.02 5.13
CA LEU A 281 -0.36 21.09 4.61
C LEU A 281 -0.54 20.86 3.10
N GLY A 282 -1.36 21.69 2.42
CA GLY A 282 -1.60 21.59 0.97
C GLY A 282 -0.32 21.31 0.21
N GLY A 283 -0.36 20.69 -0.93
CA GLY A 283 0.77 20.29 -1.81
C GLY A 283 2.20 20.27 -1.24
N ALA A 284 2.46 21.16 -0.26
CA ALA A 284 3.70 21.24 0.49
C ALA A 284 3.88 20.08 1.50
N CYS A 285 2.82 19.51 2.08
CA CYS A 285 2.98 18.44 3.07
C CYS A 285 3.20 17.08 2.42
N VAL A 286 2.55 16.80 1.30
CA VAL A 286 2.90 15.63 0.49
C VAL A 286 4.34 15.77 0.03
N LYS A 287 4.76 16.97 -0.42
CA LYS A 287 6.15 17.28 -0.74
C LYS A 287 7.09 17.23 0.49
N MET A 288 6.66 17.65 1.68
CA MET A 288 7.50 17.61 2.90
C MET A 288 7.57 16.22 3.53
N MET A 289 6.55 15.36 3.38
CA MET A 289 6.61 13.98 3.88
C MET A 289 7.33 13.03 2.93
N LEU A 290 7.50 13.43 1.66
CA LEU A 290 8.13 12.61 0.63
C LEU A 290 9.52 13.14 0.20
N ASN A 291 9.97 14.28 0.70
CA ASN A 291 11.32 14.79 0.60
C ASN A 291 12.05 14.65 1.94
#